data_bbc983e589ca03cc05bddd3a583961b2
#
_entry.id   bbc983e589ca03cc05bddd3a583961b2
#
_cell.length_a   1.000
_cell.length_b   1.000
_cell.length_c   1.000
_cell.angle_alpha   90.00
_cell.angle_beta   90.00
_cell.angle_gamma   90.00
#
_symmetry.space_group_name_H-M   'P 1'
#
loop_
_entity.id
_entity.type
_entity.pdbx_description
1 polymer ?
#
loop_
_entity_poly.entity_id
_entity_poly.type
_entity_poly.pdbx_seq_one_letter_code
_entity_poly.pdbx_strand_id
1 'polypeptide(L)'
;MKKQLTIYYTSDVHGYFSPIDYASGNEIPSGLANCISNFEKDGNTLIIDGGDTLQGSPFTYYLYNKRKGDGCLPAEIMNIGGYDFVTLGNHDFNYGKEELEKYISALDARCLCANIAGIRGVEKTAIVTLQNGLRVGLTGVTTHYVKLWEKPENLAGIAVTDAFTAAKEAYDQLKAAKADITVCIYHGGFERDVKTGKVLSDTDENQGWRICEELGFDILLAGHQHTAAESVRINGTYTCQPPDKARQYIKMDVTVDGEVTAEQHLMDAGNVTQTKAKALLIPAEKQAAAWFDTPVGHLDTPLLPSRHIEMAANGSLIANFFNQVQLEASGADISATSLGNSVKGLGKDVTIRDIVSTYVFPNTLKTVEVCREQLKKALERSAEYFVLEKGGLAVSECFLKPIEQHFNYDYISGVEVTEDIRRPIGDRVVSIKYRGKELPEGKRLTLCLNNYRATGAGGYDVYRECPLIREQPTEIAELIIAYVDRHRDITVDKTKWLNVIY
;
A
#
# COMPACT_ATOMS: atom_id res chain seq x y z
N MET A 1 5.73 4.93 42.38
CA MET A 1 5.90 3.44 42.20
C MET A 1 6.01 3.18 40.72
N LYS A 2 7.02 2.43 40.34
CA LYS A 2 7.25 2.01 38.96
C LYS A 2 6.06 1.14 38.46
N LYS A 3 5.40 1.58 37.38
CA LYS A 3 4.33 0.85 36.71
C LYS A 3 4.81 0.43 35.33
N GLN A 4 4.35 -0.70 34.82
CA GLN A 4 4.75 -1.23 33.53
C GLN A 4 3.53 -1.45 32.63
N LEU A 5 3.72 -1.30 31.31
CA LEU A 5 2.78 -1.58 30.26
C LEU A 5 3.53 -2.23 29.11
N THR A 6 3.05 -3.36 28.60
CA THR A 6 3.51 -3.92 27.33
C THR A 6 2.49 -3.63 26.26
N ILE A 7 2.93 -3.14 25.08
CA ILE A 7 2.09 -2.94 23.91
C ILE A 7 2.57 -3.87 22.80
N TYR A 8 1.65 -4.68 22.25
CA TYR A 8 1.81 -5.32 20.96
C TYR A 8 1.05 -4.50 19.92
N TYR A 9 1.73 -4.16 18.83
CA TYR A 9 1.17 -3.28 17.80
C TYR A 9 1.34 -3.85 16.41
N THR A 10 0.23 -3.99 15.69
CA THR A 10 0.15 -4.30 14.26
C THR A 10 -0.46 -3.13 13.50
N SER A 11 -0.19 -3.01 12.22
CA SER A 11 -0.82 -2.07 11.29
C SER A 11 -0.64 -2.58 9.87
N ASP A 12 -1.46 -2.10 8.94
CA ASP A 12 -1.30 -2.37 7.52
C ASP A 12 -1.28 -3.88 7.19
N VAL A 13 -2.16 -4.63 7.85
CA VAL A 13 -2.30 -6.09 7.67
C VAL A 13 -2.78 -6.40 6.25
N HIS A 14 -3.62 -5.54 5.66
CA HIS A 14 -4.10 -5.63 4.28
C HIS A 14 -4.69 -6.99 3.92
N GLY A 15 -5.40 -7.62 4.86
CA GLY A 15 -6.02 -8.93 4.65
C GLY A 15 -5.04 -10.10 4.54
N TYR A 16 -3.78 -9.92 4.89
CA TYR A 16 -2.80 -11.02 5.02
C TYR A 16 -2.94 -11.68 6.40
N PHE A 17 -4.05 -12.38 6.59
CA PHE A 17 -4.31 -13.07 7.86
C PHE A 17 -3.56 -14.39 7.98
N SER A 18 -3.45 -15.13 6.87
CA SER A 18 -2.73 -16.41 6.81
C SER A 18 -1.27 -16.24 6.40
N PRO A 19 -0.39 -17.15 6.81
CA PRO A 19 1.01 -17.18 6.40
C PRO A 19 1.16 -17.77 4.98
N ILE A 20 0.45 -17.21 4.00
CA ILE A 20 0.40 -17.74 2.63
C ILE A 20 0.83 -16.66 1.64
N ASP A 21 1.78 -17.00 0.78
CA ASP A 21 2.02 -16.25 -0.45
C ASP A 21 0.94 -16.65 -1.49
N TYR A 22 0.04 -15.74 -1.80
CA TYR A 22 -1.09 -16.00 -2.69
C TYR A 22 -0.67 -16.25 -4.16
N ALA A 23 0.52 -15.85 -4.55
CA ALA A 23 1.06 -16.11 -5.88
C ALA A 23 1.51 -17.57 -6.02
N SER A 24 2.29 -18.08 -5.09
CA SER A 24 2.83 -19.45 -5.11
C SER A 24 1.93 -20.48 -4.39
N GLY A 25 1.10 -20.02 -3.44
CA GLY A 25 0.34 -20.86 -2.53
C GLY A 25 1.19 -21.47 -1.40
N ASN A 26 2.45 -21.08 -1.28
CA ASN A 26 3.35 -21.61 -0.26
C ASN A 26 3.18 -20.87 1.08
N GLU A 27 3.49 -21.57 2.16
CA GLU A 27 3.57 -20.95 3.49
C GLU A 27 4.84 -20.07 3.60
N ILE A 28 4.68 -18.87 4.16
CA ILE A 28 5.74 -17.88 4.35
C ILE A 28 5.74 -17.36 5.79
N PRO A 29 6.89 -16.85 6.33
CA PRO A 29 6.97 -16.31 7.69
C PRO A 29 6.32 -14.93 7.81
N SER A 30 5.01 -14.86 7.64
CA SER A 30 4.20 -13.66 7.71
C SER A 30 2.77 -13.99 8.12
N GLY A 31 1.89 -13.00 8.08
CA GLY A 31 0.47 -13.16 8.34
C GLY A 31 0.07 -12.95 9.81
N LEU A 32 -1.09 -12.33 9.99
CA LEU A 32 -1.59 -11.94 11.31
C LEU A 32 -1.70 -13.13 12.26
N ALA A 33 -2.10 -14.32 11.76
CA ALA A 33 -2.19 -15.53 12.55
C ALA A 33 -0.85 -15.95 13.18
N ASN A 34 0.27 -15.65 12.52
CA ASN A 34 1.58 -15.87 13.12
C ASN A 34 1.91 -14.78 14.15
N CYS A 35 1.68 -13.49 13.84
CA CYS A 35 1.94 -12.40 14.77
C CYS A 35 1.21 -12.62 16.12
N ILE A 36 -0.11 -12.82 16.08
CA ILE A 36 -0.93 -12.99 17.31
C ILE A 36 -0.57 -14.22 18.13
N SER A 37 0.07 -15.19 17.52
CA SER A 37 0.52 -16.40 18.23
C SER A 37 1.72 -16.15 19.14
N ASN A 38 2.40 -15.03 18.97
CA ASN A 38 3.53 -14.59 19.77
C ASN A 38 3.12 -13.58 20.86
N PHE A 39 1.84 -13.18 20.91
CA PHE A 39 1.40 -12.20 21.90
C PHE A 39 1.16 -12.87 23.25
N GLU A 40 1.77 -12.31 24.27
CA GLU A 40 1.58 -12.69 25.67
C GLU A 40 0.76 -11.62 26.36
N LYS A 41 -0.49 -11.93 26.72
CA LYS A 41 -1.42 -10.96 27.30
C LYS A 41 -1.61 -11.22 28.78
N ASP A 42 -1.34 -10.19 29.59
CA ASP A 42 -1.64 -10.15 31.01
C ASP A 42 -2.49 -8.89 31.35
N GLY A 43 -2.70 -8.62 32.64
CA GLY A 43 -3.46 -7.45 33.08
C GLY A 43 -2.78 -6.09 32.86
N ASN A 44 -1.55 -6.06 32.34
CA ASN A 44 -0.78 -4.86 32.05
C ASN A 44 -0.34 -4.80 30.58
N THR A 45 -0.97 -5.60 29.71
CA THR A 45 -0.71 -5.66 28.28
C THR A 45 -1.85 -5.06 27.50
N LEU A 46 -1.53 -4.28 26.47
CA LEU A 46 -2.48 -3.81 25.45
C LEU A 46 -2.06 -4.33 24.08
N ILE A 47 -3.02 -4.86 23.33
CA ILE A 47 -2.84 -5.31 21.94
C ILE A 47 -3.63 -4.35 21.06
N ILE A 48 -2.94 -3.70 20.12
CA ILE A 48 -3.46 -2.56 19.36
C ILE A 48 -3.22 -2.77 17.87
N ASP A 49 -4.21 -2.37 17.04
CA ASP A 49 -4.07 -2.35 15.58
C ASP A 49 -4.20 -0.93 15.02
N GLY A 50 -3.36 -0.61 14.07
CA GLY A 50 -3.22 0.70 13.44
C GLY A 50 -4.10 0.94 12.21
N GLY A 51 -4.99 0.01 11.85
CA GLY A 51 -5.85 0.12 10.67
C GLY A 51 -5.23 -0.47 9.40
N ASP A 52 -5.95 -0.31 8.28
CA ASP A 52 -5.71 -1.00 7.01
C ASP A 52 -5.68 -2.52 7.17
N THR A 53 -6.72 -3.02 7.83
CA THR A 53 -6.88 -4.45 8.11
C THR A 53 -7.65 -5.16 7.00
N LEU A 54 -8.68 -4.50 6.39
CA LEU A 54 -9.71 -5.18 5.61
C LEU A 54 -9.35 -5.41 4.14
N GLN A 55 -8.65 -4.47 3.47
CA GLN A 55 -8.43 -4.50 2.03
C GLN A 55 -6.94 -4.58 1.69
N GLY A 56 -6.58 -5.29 0.60
CA GLY A 56 -5.24 -5.32 0.02
C GLY A 56 -4.74 -6.72 -0.35
N SER A 57 -5.47 -7.79 -0.03
CA SER A 57 -5.10 -9.15 -0.46
C SER A 57 -6.13 -9.78 -1.40
N PRO A 58 -5.73 -10.72 -2.27
CA PRO A 58 -6.68 -11.52 -3.04
C PRO A 58 -7.67 -12.27 -2.15
N PHE A 59 -7.28 -12.62 -0.93
CA PHE A 59 -8.14 -13.29 0.03
C PHE A 59 -9.28 -12.41 0.52
N THR A 60 -9.00 -11.18 0.91
CA THR A 60 -10.06 -10.24 1.31
C THR A 60 -10.91 -9.81 0.13
N TYR A 61 -10.33 -9.67 -1.07
CA TYR A 61 -11.13 -9.49 -2.28
C TYR A 61 -12.14 -10.62 -2.45
N TYR A 62 -11.73 -11.90 -2.26
CA TYR A 62 -12.62 -13.04 -2.27
C TYR A 62 -13.69 -12.96 -1.19
N LEU A 63 -13.31 -12.66 0.06
CA LEU A 63 -14.24 -12.60 1.19
C LEU A 63 -15.37 -11.60 0.95
N TYR A 64 -15.05 -10.40 0.49
CA TYR A 64 -16.01 -9.31 0.35
C TYR A 64 -16.79 -9.33 -0.99
N ASN A 65 -16.20 -9.82 -2.06
CA ASN A 65 -16.83 -9.77 -3.38
C ASN A 65 -17.41 -11.11 -3.85
N LYS A 66 -16.98 -12.24 -3.30
CA LYS A 66 -17.34 -13.58 -3.82
C LYS A 66 -17.97 -14.48 -2.78
N ARG A 67 -17.50 -14.45 -1.54
CA ARG A 67 -18.03 -15.29 -0.49
C ARG A 67 -19.39 -14.77 -0.03
N LYS A 68 -20.41 -15.66 -0.06
CA LYS A 68 -21.69 -15.41 0.60
C LYS A 68 -21.68 -16.13 1.94
N GLY A 69 -21.84 -15.41 3.03
CA GLY A 69 -21.89 -16.01 4.36
C GLY A 69 -22.07 -14.97 5.46
N ASP A 70 -22.65 -15.40 6.55
CA ASP A 70 -22.75 -14.61 7.77
C ASP A 70 -21.41 -14.68 8.54
N GLY A 71 -21.07 -13.63 9.25
CA GLY A 71 -19.85 -13.50 10.04
C GLY A 71 -18.79 -12.60 9.41
N CYS A 72 -17.90 -12.11 10.26
CA CYS A 72 -16.82 -11.23 9.88
C CYS A 72 -15.49 -11.88 10.26
N LEU A 73 -14.93 -12.67 9.34
CA LEU A 73 -13.69 -13.41 9.58
C LEU A 73 -12.52 -12.50 10.01
N PRO A 74 -12.34 -11.28 9.46
CA PRO A 74 -11.34 -10.35 9.98
C PRO A 74 -11.52 -10.02 11.47
N ALA A 75 -12.74 -9.73 11.91
CA ALA A 75 -13.01 -9.47 13.33
C ALA A 75 -12.78 -10.70 14.21
N GLU A 76 -13.17 -11.89 13.74
CA GLU A 76 -12.99 -13.14 14.49
C GLU A 76 -11.50 -13.45 14.73
N ILE A 77 -10.63 -13.16 13.74
CA ILE A 77 -9.18 -13.30 13.90
C ILE A 77 -8.63 -12.30 14.91
N MET A 78 -9.07 -11.03 14.84
CA MET A 78 -8.67 -10.01 15.80
C MET A 78 -9.10 -10.38 17.22
N ASN A 79 -10.32 -10.92 17.40
CA ASN A 79 -10.82 -11.38 18.69
C ASN A 79 -9.99 -12.54 19.26
N ILE A 80 -9.57 -13.49 18.40
CA ILE A 80 -8.63 -14.56 18.81
C ILE A 80 -7.29 -13.96 19.25
N GLY A 81 -6.81 -12.91 18.56
CA GLY A 81 -5.60 -12.18 18.91
C GLY A 81 -5.70 -11.39 20.20
N GLY A 82 -6.92 -11.20 20.72
CA GLY A 82 -7.19 -10.49 21.97
C GLY A 82 -6.92 -8.99 21.89
N TYR A 83 -7.17 -8.38 20.72
CA TYR A 83 -7.02 -6.94 20.54
C TYR A 83 -7.92 -6.15 21.49
N ASP A 84 -7.36 -5.08 22.07
CA ASP A 84 -8.06 -4.16 22.98
C ASP A 84 -8.58 -2.93 22.24
N PHE A 85 -7.77 -2.42 21.30
CA PHE A 85 -8.07 -1.23 20.53
C PHE A 85 -7.65 -1.39 19.06
N VAL A 86 -8.45 -0.80 18.18
CA VAL A 86 -8.12 -0.64 16.76
C VAL A 86 -8.38 0.81 16.34
N THR A 87 -7.69 1.28 15.31
CA THR A 87 -8.11 2.47 14.57
C THR A 87 -8.54 2.09 13.16
N LEU A 88 -8.96 3.06 12.36
CA LEU A 88 -9.31 2.86 10.95
C LEU A 88 -8.19 3.38 10.07
N GLY A 89 -7.80 2.58 9.08
CA GLY A 89 -6.96 3.03 7.98
C GLY A 89 -7.78 3.47 6.77
N ASN A 90 -7.14 4.01 5.75
CA ASN A 90 -7.83 4.48 4.55
C ASN A 90 -8.42 3.33 3.72
N HIS A 91 -7.83 2.15 3.76
CA HIS A 91 -8.32 0.98 3.05
C HIS A 91 -9.48 0.26 3.76
N ASP A 92 -9.75 0.54 5.02
CA ASP A 92 -10.88 -0.05 5.71
C ASP A 92 -12.24 0.46 5.19
N PHE A 93 -12.24 1.57 4.45
CA PHE A 93 -13.44 2.14 3.82
C PHE A 93 -13.76 1.53 2.44
N ASN A 94 -12.86 0.78 1.81
CA ASN A 94 -12.97 0.36 0.41
C ASN A 94 -14.15 -0.55 0.11
N TYR A 95 -14.63 -1.31 1.10
CA TYR A 95 -15.83 -2.16 0.95
C TYR A 95 -17.12 -1.47 1.38
N GLY A 96 -17.06 -0.16 1.68
CA GLY A 96 -18.19 0.68 2.04
C GLY A 96 -18.57 0.64 3.52
N LYS A 97 -19.39 1.61 3.90
CA LYS A 97 -19.78 1.86 5.29
C LYS A 97 -20.45 0.65 5.96
N GLU A 98 -21.30 -0.08 5.24
CA GLU A 98 -22.04 -1.21 5.80
C GLU A 98 -21.12 -2.35 6.23
N GLU A 99 -20.15 -2.71 5.40
CA GLU A 99 -19.17 -3.75 5.71
C GLU A 99 -18.22 -3.30 6.82
N LEU A 100 -17.83 -2.03 6.84
CA LEU A 100 -17.02 -1.46 7.91
C LEU A 100 -17.75 -1.49 9.26
N GLU A 101 -19.05 -1.13 9.30
CA GLU A 101 -19.85 -1.20 10.52
C GLU A 101 -20.08 -2.65 10.99
N LYS A 102 -20.18 -3.62 10.07
CA LYS A 102 -20.22 -5.05 10.41
C LYS A 102 -18.92 -5.50 11.08
N TYR A 103 -17.77 -5.11 10.51
CA TYR A 103 -16.46 -5.40 11.09
C TYR A 103 -16.35 -4.83 12.51
N ILE A 104 -16.60 -3.54 12.69
CA ILE A 104 -16.50 -2.87 13.99
C ILE A 104 -17.44 -3.51 15.02
N SER A 105 -18.67 -3.85 14.62
CA SER A 105 -19.66 -4.46 15.53
C SER A 105 -19.33 -5.89 15.93
N ALA A 106 -18.51 -6.59 15.14
CA ALA A 106 -18.08 -7.96 15.41
C ALA A 106 -16.78 -8.03 16.24
N LEU A 107 -16.08 -6.90 16.41
CA LEU A 107 -14.87 -6.81 17.23
C LEU A 107 -15.20 -6.83 18.73
N ASP A 108 -14.40 -7.54 19.52
CA ASP A 108 -14.31 -7.37 20.96
C ASP A 108 -13.50 -6.11 21.33
N ALA A 109 -12.59 -5.69 20.45
CA ALA A 109 -11.80 -4.48 20.58
C ALA A 109 -12.65 -3.20 20.39
N ARG A 110 -12.25 -2.11 21.06
CA ARG A 110 -12.84 -0.79 20.84
C ARG A 110 -12.18 -0.10 19.64
N CYS A 111 -13.00 0.44 18.74
CA CYS A 111 -12.52 1.21 17.59
C CYS A 111 -12.41 2.69 17.94
N LEU A 112 -11.19 3.23 17.89
CA LEU A 112 -10.91 4.64 18.17
C LEU A 112 -10.54 5.37 16.87
N CYS A 113 -11.30 6.40 16.48
CA CYS A 113 -10.95 7.25 15.34
C CYS A 113 -11.57 8.64 15.50
N ALA A 114 -10.85 9.57 16.13
CA ALA A 114 -11.38 10.85 16.58
C ALA A 114 -11.77 11.81 15.44
N ASN A 115 -11.15 11.66 14.26
CA ASN A 115 -11.44 12.49 13.08
C ASN A 115 -12.49 11.89 12.14
N ILE A 116 -13.11 10.77 12.52
CA ILE A 116 -14.20 10.13 11.76
C ILE A 116 -15.52 10.27 12.53
N ALA A 117 -16.58 10.65 11.82
CA ALA A 117 -17.94 10.65 12.37
C ALA A 117 -18.92 10.04 11.36
N GLY A 118 -20.04 9.51 11.88
CA GLY A 118 -21.09 8.90 11.04
C GLY A 118 -20.93 7.38 10.87
N ILE A 119 -20.04 6.73 11.59
CA ILE A 119 -19.87 5.27 11.66
C ILE A 119 -20.24 4.80 13.06
N ARG A 120 -21.04 3.74 13.16
CA ARG A 120 -21.44 3.16 14.45
C ARG A 120 -20.28 2.42 15.09
N GLY A 121 -20.13 2.57 16.42
CA GLY A 121 -19.10 1.87 17.19
C GLY A 121 -17.73 2.54 17.20
N VAL A 122 -17.57 3.66 16.48
CA VAL A 122 -16.33 4.46 16.53
C VAL A 122 -16.39 5.44 17.68
N GLU A 123 -15.35 5.44 18.52
CA GLU A 123 -15.17 6.34 19.65
C GLU A 123 -14.00 7.32 19.38
N LYS A 124 -13.98 8.44 20.09
CA LYS A 124 -12.90 9.44 19.94
C LYS A 124 -11.72 9.16 20.86
N THR A 125 -12.01 8.82 22.11
CA THR A 125 -10.99 8.60 23.16
C THR A 125 -11.42 7.49 24.08
N ALA A 126 -10.44 6.86 24.72
CA ALA A 126 -10.66 5.86 25.76
C ALA A 126 -9.71 6.07 26.94
N ILE A 127 -10.12 5.69 28.14
CA ILE A 127 -9.21 5.49 29.27
C ILE A 127 -9.40 4.08 29.78
N VAL A 128 -8.31 3.34 29.89
CA VAL A 128 -8.26 2.02 30.52
C VAL A 128 -7.36 2.06 31.75
N THR A 129 -7.78 1.41 32.81
CA THR A 129 -6.95 1.26 34.02
C THR A 129 -6.42 -0.15 34.05
N LEU A 130 -5.11 -0.32 33.96
CA LEU A 130 -4.45 -1.61 33.99
C LEU A 130 -4.44 -2.22 35.41
N GLN A 131 -4.08 -3.50 35.51
CA GLN A 131 -4.06 -4.22 36.81
C GLN A 131 -3.12 -3.56 37.84
N ASN A 132 -2.01 -2.96 37.37
CA ASN A 132 -1.08 -2.21 38.25
C ASN A 132 -1.55 -0.78 38.56
N GLY A 133 -2.76 -0.40 38.17
CA GLY A 133 -3.37 0.89 38.43
C GLY A 133 -2.86 2.01 37.49
N LEU A 134 -2.14 1.67 36.40
CA LEU A 134 -1.76 2.66 35.37
C LEU A 134 -2.99 3.04 34.54
N ARG A 135 -3.26 4.35 34.44
CA ARG A 135 -4.36 4.90 33.63
C ARG A 135 -3.82 5.30 32.25
N VAL A 136 -4.11 4.48 31.25
CA VAL A 136 -3.70 4.71 29.85
C VAL A 136 -4.83 5.43 29.12
N GLY A 137 -4.56 6.62 28.62
CA GLY A 137 -5.46 7.37 27.76
C GLY A 137 -5.11 7.10 26.29
N LEU A 138 -6.09 6.68 25.50
CA LEU A 138 -5.88 6.35 24.08
C LEU A 138 -6.81 7.17 23.19
N THR A 139 -6.33 7.49 22.01
CA THR A 139 -7.10 8.01 20.88
C THR A 139 -6.61 7.35 19.58
N GLY A 140 -7.46 7.34 18.55
CA GLY A 140 -7.07 6.98 17.19
C GLY A 140 -7.40 8.13 16.24
N VAL A 141 -6.64 8.29 15.17
CA VAL A 141 -6.92 9.17 14.02
C VAL A 141 -6.43 8.51 12.74
N THR A 142 -7.07 8.80 11.62
CA THR A 142 -6.65 8.34 10.28
C THR A 142 -6.30 9.51 9.38
N THR A 143 -5.49 9.28 8.35
CA THR A 143 -5.20 10.31 7.35
C THR A 143 -6.50 10.85 6.76
N HIS A 144 -6.67 12.17 6.77
CA HIS A 144 -7.86 12.79 6.20
C HIS A 144 -7.88 12.78 4.67
N TYR A 145 -6.79 12.28 4.05
CA TYR A 145 -6.69 12.08 2.61
C TYR A 145 -7.58 10.93 2.10
N VAL A 146 -8.11 10.10 2.97
CA VAL A 146 -9.17 9.13 2.59
C VAL A 146 -10.30 9.79 1.79
N LYS A 147 -10.63 11.08 2.05
CA LYS A 147 -11.61 11.86 1.27
C LYS A 147 -11.24 12.06 -0.20
N LEU A 148 -9.95 12.04 -0.51
CA LEU A 148 -9.44 12.28 -1.86
C LEU A 148 -9.31 10.98 -2.65
N TRP A 149 -9.12 9.87 -1.94
CA TRP A 149 -8.81 8.58 -2.55
C TRP A 149 -10.03 7.69 -2.67
N GLU A 150 -10.92 7.73 -1.66
CA GLU A 150 -12.04 6.82 -1.60
C GLU A 150 -13.21 7.32 -2.47
N LYS A 151 -14.01 6.37 -2.96
CA LYS A 151 -15.20 6.64 -3.74
C LYS A 151 -16.24 7.37 -2.88
N PRO A 152 -16.90 8.42 -3.42
CA PRO A 152 -17.91 9.16 -2.66
C PRO A 152 -19.04 8.30 -2.09
N GLU A 153 -19.44 7.23 -2.80
CA GLU A 153 -20.47 6.29 -2.34
C GLU A 153 -20.07 5.51 -1.09
N ASN A 154 -18.78 5.15 -0.95
CA ASN A 154 -18.26 4.45 0.22
C ASN A 154 -18.16 5.36 1.46
N LEU A 155 -18.04 6.67 1.23
CA LEU A 155 -18.01 7.69 2.28
C LEU A 155 -19.38 8.34 2.54
N ALA A 156 -20.46 7.84 1.94
CA ALA A 156 -21.79 8.43 2.11
C ALA A 156 -22.22 8.46 3.60
N GLY A 157 -22.47 9.67 4.12
CA GLY A 157 -22.84 9.91 5.52
C GLY A 157 -21.68 9.74 6.51
N ILE A 158 -20.43 9.72 6.03
CA ILE A 158 -19.22 9.75 6.85
C ILE A 158 -18.59 11.13 6.75
N ALA A 159 -18.26 11.73 7.87
CA ALA A 159 -17.51 12.96 7.93
C ALA A 159 -16.08 12.67 8.36
N VAL A 160 -15.11 13.21 7.62
CA VAL A 160 -13.67 13.09 7.88
C VAL A 160 -13.11 14.47 8.11
N THR A 161 -12.52 14.71 9.27
CA THR A 161 -11.87 15.99 9.61
C THR A 161 -10.36 15.86 9.59
N ASP A 162 -9.66 16.97 9.76
CA ASP A 162 -8.19 16.98 9.82
C ASP A 162 -7.67 16.14 11.00
N ALA A 163 -6.68 15.29 10.73
CA ALA A 163 -6.17 14.32 11.72
C ALA A 163 -5.43 15.02 12.87
N PHE A 164 -4.59 16.02 12.57
CA PHE A 164 -3.86 16.76 13.59
C PHE A 164 -4.81 17.51 14.54
N THR A 165 -5.81 18.20 14.00
CA THR A 165 -6.79 18.94 14.79
C THR A 165 -7.56 18.01 15.73
N ALA A 166 -8.02 16.86 15.21
CA ALA A 166 -8.76 15.88 16.01
C ALA A 166 -7.85 15.21 17.07
N ALA A 167 -6.59 14.92 16.74
CA ALA A 167 -5.61 14.41 17.69
C ALA A 167 -5.36 15.39 18.83
N LYS A 168 -5.28 16.70 18.50
CA LYS A 168 -5.11 17.76 19.51
C LYS A 168 -6.30 17.83 20.46
N GLU A 169 -7.52 17.86 19.93
CA GLU A 169 -8.74 17.86 20.76
C GLU A 169 -8.80 16.62 21.67
N ALA A 170 -8.45 15.46 21.15
CA ALA A 170 -8.42 14.21 21.89
C ALA A 170 -7.34 14.24 22.99
N TYR A 171 -6.13 14.74 22.69
CA TYR A 171 -5.06 14.92 23.66
C TYR A 171 -5.51 15.80 24.84
N ASP A 172 -6.12 16.94 24.54
CA ASP A 172 -6.61 17.87 25.58
C ASP A 172 -7.67 17.17 26.49
N GLN A 173 -8.54 16.35 25.89
CA GLN A 173 -9.53 15.57 26.67
C GLN A 173 -8.85 14.52 27.57
N LEU A 174 -7.86 13.77 27.04
CA LEU A 174 -7.13 12.75 27.83
C LEU A 174 -6.35 13.37 28.99
N LYS A 175 -5.73 14.53 28.77
CA LYS A 175 -5.04 15.29 29.84
C LYS A 175 -6.02 15.79 30.90
N ALA A 176 -7.19 16.34 30.48
CA ALA A 176 -8.25 16.77 31.40
C ALA A 176 -8.81 15.61 32.23
N ALA A 177 -8.87 14.41 31.64
CA ALA A 177 -9.30 13.19 32.30
C ALA A 177 -8.21 12.54 33.19
N LYS A 178 -7.03 13.18 33.30
CA LYS A 178 -5.89 12.74 34.14
C LYS A 178 -5.39 11.34 33.79
N ALA A 179 -5.18 11.06 32.50
CA ALA A 179 -4.43 9.89 32.07
C ALA A 179 -2.98 9.98 32.61
N ASP A 180 -2.43 8.87 33.09
CA ASP A 180 -1.05 8.77 33.56
C ASP A 180 -0.08 8.73 32.36
N ILE A 181 -0.53 8.14 31.25
CA ILE A 181 0.17 8.04 29.97
C ILE A 181 -0.83 8.20 28.82
N THR A 182 -0.39 8.83 27.73
CA THR A 182 -1.21 9.12 26.55
C THR A 182 -0.66 8.43 25.30
N VAL A 183 -1.52 7.71 24.57
CA VAL A 183 -1.20 6.97 23.34
C VAL A 183 -2.09 7.48 22.20
N CYS A 184 -1.47 7.89 21.10
CA CYS A 184 -2.15 8.18 19.85
C CYS A 184 -1.88 7.05 18.84
N ILE A 185 -2.93 6.45 18.31
CA ILE A 185 -2.86 5.50 17.20
C ILE A 185 -3.14 6.31 15.94
N TYR A 186 -2.15 6.49 15.09
CA TYR A 186 -2.27 7.31 13.90
C TYR A 186 -2.11 6.46 12.64
N HIS A 187 -3.21 6.20 11.96
CA HIS A 187 -3.12 5.65 10.61
C HIS A 187 -2.75 6.75 9.62
N GLY A 188 -1.48 6.97 9.52
CA GLY A 188 -0.76 7.93 8.69
C GLY A 188 0.71 7.86 9.04
N GLY A 189 1.55 8.36 8.15
CA GLY A 189 2.99 8.27 8.28
C GLY A 189 3.63 9.58 8.71
N PHE A 190 4.91 9.70 8.37
CA PHE A 190 5.73 10.84 8.69
C PHE A 190 6.02 11.67 7.45
N GLU A 191 5.75 12.98 7.52
CA GLU A 191 6.09 13.96 6.49
C GLU A 191 7.58 14.29 6.44
N ARG A 192 8.34 13.78 7.42
CA ARG A 192 9.80 13.91 7.50
C ARG A 192 10.46 12.56 7.74
N ASP A 193 11.67 12.40 7.25
CA ASP A 193 12.50 11.25 7.58
C ASP A 193 12.78 11.19 9.08
N VAL A 194 12.38 10.12 9.72
CA VAL A 194 12.39 9.98 11.19
C VAL A 194 13.80 9.96 11.79
N LYS A 195 14.85 9.72 11.00
CA LYS A 195 16.25 9.70 11.45
C LYS A 195 16.94 11.03 11.25
N THR A 196 16.63 11.73 10.16
CA THR A 196 17.35 12.94 9.75
C THR A 196 16.54 14.21 9.91
N GLY A 197 15.21 14.13 10.09
CA GLY A 197 14.29 15.26 10.12
C GLY A 197 14.06 15.95 8.77
N LYS A 198 14.64 15.39 7.67
CA LYS A 198 14.49 15.95 6.33
C LYS A 198 13.03 15.82 5.87
N VAL A 199 12.48 16.91 5.32
CA VAL A 199 11.14 16.91 4.73
C VAL A 199 11.10 15.95 3.55
N LEU A 200 10.14 15.02 3.57
CA LEU A 200 9.87 14.04 2.52
C LEU A 200 8.65 14.42 1.68
N SER A 201 7.68 15.09 2.30
CA SER A 201 6.46 15.57 1.66
C SER A 201 6.07 16.92 2.23
N ASP A 202 5.52 17.78 1.39
CA ASP A 202 4.95 19.09 1.73
C ASP A 202 3.40 19.06 1.75
N THR A 203 2.82 17.87 1.60
CA THR A 203 1.37 17.65 1.71
C THR A 203 0.97 17.36 3.15
N ASP A 204 -0.32 17.56 3.47
CA ASP A 204 -0.89 17.24 4.79
C ASP A 204 -1.36 15.77 4.90
N GLU A 205 -0.97 14.91 3.96
CA GLU A 205 -1.30 13.48 3.97
C GLU A 205 -0.77 12.79 5.23
N ASN A 206 0.51 13.02 5.49
CA ASN A 206 1.22 12.48 6.63
C ASN A 206 1.50 13.61 7.62
N GLN A 207 1.13 13.43 8.88
CA GLN A 207 1.25 14.45 9.94
C GLN A 207 1.92 13.90 11.21
N GLY A 208 2.53 12.70 11.13
CA GLY A 208 3.09 12.00 12.29
C GLY A 208 4.21 12.76 12.98
N TRP A 209 5.10 13.38 12.22
CA TRP A 209 6.16 14.22 12.78
C TRP A 209 5.57 15.42 13.52
N ARG A 210 4.63 16.12 12.90
CA ARG A 210 3.95 17.28 13.49
C ARG A 210 3.19 16.92 14.76
N ILE A 211 2.49 15.78 14.80
CA ILE A 211 1.79 15.28 16.00
C ILE A 211 2.80 15.08 17.15
N CYS A 212 3.95 14.44 16.88
CA CYS A 212 4.99 14.25 17.88
C CYS A 212 5.62 15.58 18.34
N GLU A 213 5.82 16.53 17.41
CA GLU A 213 6.52 17.79 17.68
C GLU A 213 5.64 18.77 18.47
N GLU A 214 4.33 18.83 18.20
CA GLU A 214 3.45 19.90 18.70
C GLU A 214 2.46 19.44 19.81
N LEU A 215 2.10 18.13 19.93
CA LEU A 215 1.00 17.72 20.83
C LEU A 215 1.45 17.10 22.15
N GLY A 216 2.63 16.53 22.25
CA GLY A 216 3.16 15.99 23.50
C GLY A 216 2.50 14.69 23.99
N PHE A 217 2.00 13.85 23.09
CA PHE A 217 1.68 12.45 23.42
C PHE A 217 2.93 11.74 23.92
N ASP A 218 2.77 10.81 24.86
CA ASP A 218 3.88 9.99 25.33
C ASP A 218 4.28 8.95 24.25
N ILE A 219 3.28 8.40 23.53
CA ILE A 219 3.46 7.39 22.49
C ILE A 219 2.60 7.74 21.27
N LEU A 220 3.20 7.63 20.07
CA LEU A 220 2.53 7.66 18.78
C LEU A 220 2.78 6.31 18.06
N LEU A 221 1.73 5.57 17.75
CA LEU A 221 1.77 4.34 16.97
C LEU A 221 1.33 4.67 15.53
N ALA A 222 2.27 4.64 14.57
CA ALA A 222 2.04 5.05 13.18
C ALA A 222 1.89 3.86 12.22
N GLY A 223 1.35 4.11 11.01
CA GLY A 223 1.15 3.13 9.94
C GLY A 223 1.18 3.78 8.55
N HIS A 224 0.44 3.19 7.57
CA HIS A 224 0.16 3.76 6.26
C HIS A 224 1.30 3.76 5.23
N GLN A 225 2.52 4.09 5.63
CA GLN A 225 3.65 4.21 4.68
C GLN A 225 4.34 2.87 4.36
N HIS A 226 3.94 1.76 4.99
CA HIS A 226 4.51 0.42 4.80
C HIS A 226 6.03 0.32 5.05
N THR A 227 6.58 1.29 5.76
CA THR A 227 8.01 1.42 6.04
C THR A 227 8.28 1.17 7.52
N ALA A 228 9.16 0.23 7.81
CA ALA A 228 9.53 -0.06 9.19
C ALA A 228 10.26 1.12 9.85
N ALA A 229 9.79 1.54 11.01
CA ALA A 229 10.47 2.48 11.90
C ALA A 229 10.38 1.98 13.33
N GLU A 230 11.51 1.78 13.96
CA GLU A 230 11.62 1.33 15.36
C GLU A 230 12.58 2.23 16.14
N SER A 231 12.42 2.24 17.46
CA SER A 231 13.31 2.96 18.39
C SER A 231 13.44 4.46 18.07
N VAL A 232 12.35 5.07 17.60
CA VAL A 232 12.31 6.48 17.23
C VAL A 232 11.75 7.30 18.40
N ARG A 233 12.35 8.48 18.66
CA ARG A 233 11.84 9.46 19.59
C ARG A 233 11.90 10.86 18.97
N ILE A 234 10.73 11.50 18.84
CA ILE A 234 10.58 12.84 18.25
C ILE A 234 10.03 13.75 19.33
N ASN A 235 10.77 14.81 19.68
CA ASN A 235 10.38 15.81 20.69
C ASN A 235 9.82 15.20 22.01
N GLY A 236 10.39 14.08 22.45
CA GLY A 236 9.94 13.39 23.67
C GLY A 236 8.92 12.29 23.46
N THR A 237 8.18 12.26 22.35
CA THR A 237 7.22 11.21 21.99
C THR A 237 7.94 9.97 21.45
N TYR A 238 7.69 8.80 22.03
CA TYR A 238 8.12 7.52 21.49
C TYR A 238 7.22 7.14 20.31
N THR A 239 7.80 6.80 19.17
CA THR A 239 7.03 6.44 17.98
C THR A 239 7.61 5.26 17.24
N CYS A 240 6.75 4.54 16.53
CA CYS A 240 7.12 3.37 15.73
C CYS A 240 6.13 3.18 14.58
N GLN A 241 6.54 2.39 13.59
CA GLN A 241 5.72 1.95 12.48
C GLN A 241 6.17 0.55 12.06
N PRO A 242 5.28 -0.47 12.05
CA PRO A 242 5.59 -1.77 11.46
C PRO A 242 5.48 -1.71 9.94
N PRO A 243 6.11 -2.66 9.21
CA PRO A 243 5.86 -2.84 7.79
C PRO A 243 4.48 -3.49 7.54
N ASP A 244 4.05 -3.50 6.28
CA ASP A 244 2.78 -4.07 5.82
C ASP A 244 2.71 -5.61 5.86
N LYS A 245 1.50 -6.15 5.59
CA LYS A 245 1.19 -7.58 5.34
C LYS A 245 1.52 -8.49 6.52
N ALA A 246 1.49 -7.94 7.72
CA ALA A 246 1.79 -8.66 8.96
C ALA A 246 3.08 -9.51 8.88
N ARG A 247 4.12 -8.98 8.22
CA ARG A 247 5.47 -9.59 8.19
C ARG A 247 6.17 -9.46 9.53
N GLN A 248 5.92 -8.34 10.18
CA GLN A 248 6.48 -7.98 11.48
C GLN A 248 5.43 -7.22 12.30
N TYR A 249 5.65 -7.13 13.60
CA TYR A 249 4.87 -6.34 14.54
C TYR A 249 5.80 -5.64 15.53
N ILE A 250 5.31 -4.63 16.24
CA ILE A 250 6.08 -3.95 17.29
C ILE A 250 5.69 -4.55 18.65
N LYS A 251 6.70 -4.88 19.46
CA LYS A 251 6.58 -5.03 20.91
C LYS A 251 7.20 -3.82 21.58
N MET A 252 6.47 -3.15 22.45
CA MET A 252 6.93 -1.99 23.20
C MET A 252 6.76 -2.23 24.68
N ASP A 253 7.86 -2.18 25.43
CA ASP A 253 7.89 -2.30 26.87
C ASP A 253 8.03 -0.90 27.50
N VAL A 254 6.97 -0.45 28.16
CA VAL A 254 6.85 0.92 28.70
C VAL A 254 6.96 0.88 30.23
N THR A 255 7.74 1.82 30.76
CA THR A 255 7.85 2.05 32.20
C THR A 255 7.44 3.47 32.54
N VAL A 256 6.59 3.63 33.56
CA VAL A 256 6.16 4.90 34.10
C VAL A 256 6.62 4.99 35.57
N ASP A 257 7.59 5.90 35.84
CA ASP A 257 8.13 6.15 37.18
C ASP A 257 8.50 7.64 37.30
N GLY A 258 7.49 8.51 37.36
CA GLY A 258 7.64 9.95 37.23
C GLY A 258 7.84 10.44 35.79
N GLU A 259 8.59 9.70 35.01
CA GLU A 259 8.77 9.87 33.57
C GLU A 259 8.34 8.62 32.82
N VAL A 260 8.01 8.81 31.53
CA VAL A 260 7.70 7.68 30.63
C VAL A 260 8.98 7.29 29.89
N THR A 261 9.31 6.01 29.93
CA THR A 261 10.37 5.41 29.11
C THR A 261 9.82 4.21 28.36
N ALA A 262 10.22 4.04 27.10
CA ALA A 262 9.79 2.91 26.28
C ALA A 262 10.98 2.29 25.53
N GLU A 263 11.00 0.96 25.51
CA GLU A 263 11.90 0.15 24.69
C GLU A 263 11.04 -0.51 23.60
N GLN A 264 11.47 -0.39 22.35
CA GLN A 264 10.69 -0.81 21.17
C GLN A 264 11.47 -1.86 20.40
N HIS A 265 10.79 -2.92 19.99
CA HIS A 265 11.36 -4.03 19.24
C HIS A 265 10.49 -4.35 18.04
N LEU A 266 11.08 -4.36 16.86
CA LEU A 266 10.45 -4.87 15.64
C LEU A 266 10.62 -6.39 15.62
N MET A 267 9.52 -7.10 15.74
CA MET A 267 9.48 -8.57 15.89
C MET A 267 9.00 -9.22 14.61
N ASP A 268 9.66 -10.26 14.15
CA ASP A 268 9.21 -11.05 13.00
C ASP A 268 7.95 -11.86 13.36
N ALA A 269 7.03 -11.98 12.40
CA ALA A 269 5.84 -12.84 12.56
C ALA A 269 6.18 -14.30 12.85
N GLY A 270 7.32 -14.77 12.29
CA GLY A 270 7.80 -16.12 12.47
C GLY A 270 6.96 -17.20 11.79
N ASN A 271 7.23 -18.44 12.11
CA ASN A 271 6.52 -19.61 11.61
C ASN A 271 5.88 -20.36 12.78
N VAL A 272 4.56 -20.24 12.95
CA VAL A 272 3.84 -20.95 13.99
C VAL A 272 2.98 -22.06 13.36
N THR A 273 3.13 -23.29 13.81
CA THR A 273 2.60 -24.46 13.13
C THR A 273 1.11 -24.71 13.33
N GLN A 274 0.57 -24.46 14.53
CA GLN A 274 -0.86 -24.73 14.79
C GLN A 274 -1.42 -23.74 15.83
N THR A 275 -2.45 -22.97 15.46
CA THR A 275 -3.14 -22.06 16.35
C THR A 275 -4.63 -22.04 16.09
N LYS A 276 -5.41 -21.51 17.04
CA LYS A 276 -6.87 -21.27 16.84
C LYS A 276 -7.11 -20.37 15.62
N ALA A 277 -6.25 -19.36 15.41
CA ALA A 277 -6.33 -18.45 14.30
C ALA A 277 -6.16 -19.16 12.96
N LYS A 278 -5.10 -19.96 12.81
CA LYS A 278 -4.91 -20.76 11.58
C LYS A 278 -6.08 -21.73 11.34
N ALA A 279 -6.57 -22.41 12.40
CA ALA A 279 -7.68 -23.34 12.28
C ALA A 279 -8.97 -22.64 11.78
N LEU A 280 -9.22 -21.39 12.21
CA LEU A 280 -10.35 -20.59 11.78
C LEU A 280 -10.25 -20.21 10.28
N LEU A 281 -9.04 -19.91 9.79
CA LEU A 281 -8.80 -19.46 8.42
C LEU A 281 -8.88 -20.59 7.38
N ILE A 282 -8.47 -21.83 7.73
CA ILE A 282 -8.36 -22.96 6.80
C ILE A 282 -9.59 -23.17 5.89
N PRO A 283 -10.85 -23.17 6.39
CA PRO A 283 -12.00 -23.39 5.51
C PRO A 283 -12.17 -22.31 4.46
N ALA A 284 -11.99 -21.04 4.84
CA ALA A 284 -12.12 -19.90 3.94
C ALA A 284 -10.96 -19.84 2.96
N GLU A 285 -9.73 -20.10 3.40
CA GLU A 285 -8.54 -20.17 2.56
C GLU A 285 -8.64 -21.27 1.50
N LYS A 286 -9.15 -22.44 1.87
CA LYS A 286 -9.37 -23.53 0.91
C LYS A 286 -10.38 -23.14 -0.18
N GLN A 287 -11.45 -22.43 0.20
CA GLN A 287 -12.44 -21.94 -0.75
C GLN A 287 -11.83 -20.85 -1.66
N ALA A 288 -11.08 -19.91 -1.07
CA ALA A 288 -10.41 -18.86 -1.80
C ALA A 288 -9.37 -19.41 -2.76
N ALA A 289 -8.53 -20.37 -2.34
CA ALA A 289 -7.54 -21.01 -3.20
C ALA A 289 -8.19 -21.68 -4.42
N ALA A 290 -9.30 -22.37 -4.24
CA ALA A 290 -10.05 -22.96 -5.36
C ALA A 290 -10.57 -21.88 -6.34
N TRP A 291 -11.00 -20.73 -5.81
CA TRP A 291 -11.42 -19.60 -6.63
C TRP A 291 -10.23 -18.93 -7.33
N PHE A 292 -9.07 -18.81 -6.66
CA PHE A 292 -7.86 -18.23 -7.27
C PHE A 292 -7.39 -18.99 -8.50
N ASP A 293 -7.63 -20.30 -8.56
CA ASP A 293 -7.26 -21.18 -9.66
C ASP A 293 -8.38 -21.31 -10.71
N THR A 294 -9.55 -20.69 -10.46
CA THR A 294 -10.66 -20.65 -11.42
C THR A 294 -10.53 -19.43 -12.32
N PRO A 295 -10.72 -19.57 -13.66
CA PRO A 295 -10.71 -18.42 -14.56
C PRO A 295 -11.74 -17.36 -14.16
N VAL A 296 -11.28 -16.12 -14.00
CA VAL A 296 -12.12 -14.96 -13.66
C VAL A 296 -12.38 -14.06 -14.85
N GLY A 297 -11.69 -14.28 -15.97
CA GLY A 297 -11.90 -13.58 -17.23
C GLY A 297 -11.19 -14.27 -18.38
N HIS A 298 -11.48 -13.80 -19.61
CA HIS A 298 -10.93 -14.33 -20.85
C HIS A 298 -10.29 -13.21 -21.67
N LEU A 299 -9.06 -13.43 -22.16
CA LEU A 299 -8.36 -12.53 -23.06
C LEU A 299 -8.48 -13.04 -24.51
N ASP A 300 -8.67 -12.14 -25.45
CA ASP A 300 -8.71 -12.46 -26.89
C ASP A 300 -7.37 -13.05 -27.38
N THR A 301 -6.28 -12.77 -26.67
CA THR A 301 -4.94 -13.28 -26.97
C THR A 301 -4.15 -13.54 -25.68
N PRO A 302 -3.32 -14.59 -25.61
CA PRO A 302 -2.47 -14.84 -24.44
C PRO A 302 -1.34 -13.80 -24.37
N LEU A 303 -0.97 -13.41 -23.15
CA LEU A 303 0.09 -12.46 -22.87
C LEU A 303 1.34 -13.23 -22.44
N LEU A 304 2.12 -13.69 -23.41
CA LEU A 304 3.29 -14.51 -23.15
C LEU A 304 4.57 -13.65 -23.06
N PRO A 305 5.41 -13.88 -22.06
CA PRO A 305 6.69 -13.18 -21.98
C PRO A 305 7.68 -13.72 -23.04
N SER A 306 8.58 -12.85 -23.49
CA SER A 306 9.79 -13.19 -24.20
C SER A 306 11.00 -12.59 -23.48
N ARG A 307 12.18 -12.60 -24.09
CA ARG A 307 13.35 -11.94 -23.48
C ARG A 307 13.08 -10.45 -23.26
N HIS A 308 13.52 -9.90 -22.15
CA HIS A 308 13.28 -8.49 -21.80
C HIS A 308 13.68 -7.53 -22.93
N ILE A 309 14.83 -7.76 -23.55
CA ILE A 309 15.28 -6.92 -24.67
C ILE A 309 14.33 -6.97 -25.88
N GLU A 310 13.73 -8.12 -26.13
CA GLU A 310 12.76 -8.28 -27.21
C GLU A 310 11.44 -7.59 -26.89
N MET A 311 10.95 -7.73 -25.65
CA MET A 311 9.74 -7.04 -25.19
C MET A 311 9.94 -5.52 -25.22
N ALA A 312 11.10 -5.04 -24.79
CA ALA A 312 11.41 -3.61 -24.81
C ALA A 312 11.46 -3.06 -26.24
N ALA A 313 12.14 -3.75 -27.17
CA ALA A 313 12.33 -3.27 -28.55
C ALA A 313 11.09 -3.42 -29.44
N ASN A 314 10.29 -4.48 -29.22
CA ASN A 314 9.17 -4.84 -30.11
C ASN A 314 7.80 -4.54 -29.50
N GLY A 315 7.75 -4.13 -28.24
CA GLY A 315 6.53 -4.00 -27.44
C GLY A 315 6.18 -5.27 -26.66
N SER A 316 5.42 -5.11 -25.60
CA SER A 316 4.93 -6.18 -24.74
C SER A 316 3.43 -6.09 -24.56
N LEU A 317 2.70 -7.14 -24.95
CA LEU A 317 1.25 -7.22 -24.72
C LEU A 317 0.92 -7.25 -23.22
N ILE A 318 1.83 -7.78 -22.37
CA ILE A 318 1.68 -7.76 -20.90
C ILE A 318 1.69 -6.31 -20.42
N ALA A 319 2.67 -5.52 -20.84
CA ALA A 319 2.77 -4.11 -20.47
C ALA A 319 1.60 -3.29 -21.04
N ASN A 320 1.19 -3.54 -22.28
CA ASN A 320 0.01 -2.89 -22.87
C ASN A 320 -1.25 -3.18 -22.05
N PHE A 321 -1.44 -4.42 -21.62
CA PHE A 321 -2.58 -4.81 -20.79
C PHE A 321 -2.54 -4.11 -19.42
N PHE A 322 -1.39 -4.04 -18.77
CA PHE A 322 -1.26 -3.31 -17.50
C PHE A 322 -1.53 -1.81 -17.70
N ASN A 323 -1.01 -1.22 -18.75
CA ASN A 323 -1.30 0.17 -19.11
C ASN A 323 -2.80 0.40 -19.42
N GLN A 324 -3.45 -0.54 -20.11
CA GLN A 324 -4.89 -0.50 -20.39
C GLN A 324 -5.71 -0.45 -19.09
N VAL A 325 -5.36 -1.28 -18.10
CA VAL A 325 -5.98 -1.27 -16.77
C VAL A 325 -5.73 0.04 -16.04
N GLN A 326 -4.48 0.52 -16.04
CA GLN A 326 -4.09 1.78 -15.38
C GLN A 326 -4.81 2.98 -16.00
N LEU A 327 -4.94 3.03 -17.33
CA LEU A 327 -5.68 4.09 -18.03
C LEU A 327 -7.16 4.10 -17.67
N GLU A 328 -7.81 2.93 -17.59
CA GLU A 328 -9.21 2.88 -17.19
C GLU A 328 -9.39 3.29 -15.72
N ALA A 329 -8.50 2.83 -14.84
CA ALA A 329 -8.58 3.13 -13.41
C ALA A 329 -8.34 4.62 -13.11
N SER A 330 -7.44 5.27 -13.84
CA SER A 330 -7.04 6.67 -13.60
C SER A 330 -7.80 7.69 -14.43
N GLY A 331 -8.25 7.32 -15.63
CA GLY A 331 -8.76 8.25 -16.64
C GLY A 331 -7.69 9.15 -17.24
N ALA A 332 -6.41 8.82 -17.10
CA ALA A 332 -5.29 9.59 -17.62
C ALA A 332 -5.18 9.54 -19.15
N ASP A 333 -4.46 10.50 -19.75
CA ASP A 333 -4.20 10.54 -21.19
C ASP A 333 -3.22 9.45 -21.64
N ILE A 334 -2.21 9.17 -20.79
CA ILE A 334 -1.11 8.24 -21.07
C ILE A 334 -0.78 7.42 -19.81
N SER A 335 -0.15 6.27 -20.01
CA SER A 335 0.22 5.37 -18.91
C SER A 335 1.64 4.86 -19.09
N ALA A 336 2.35 4.70 -17.99
CA ALA A 336 3.66 4.04 -17.95
C ALA A 336 3.63 2.90 -16.91
N THR A 337 4.14 1.74 -17.30
CA THR A 337 4.29 0.57 -16.44
C THR A 337 5.63 -0.11 -16.66
N SER A 338 6.06 -0.89 -15.68
CA SER A 338 7.27 -1.71 -15.79
C SER A 338 6.95 -3.19 -15.54
N LEU A 339 7.84 -4.07 -15.99
CA LEU A 339 7.73 -5.51 -15.78
C LEU A 339 8.82 -5.98 -14.81
N GLY A 340 8.51 -6.98 -13.99
CA GLY A 340 9.47 -7.58 -13.07
C GLY A 340 10.62 -8.28 -13.80
N ASN A 341 11.71 -8.56 -13.09
CA ASN A 341 12.84 -9.32 -13.65
C ASN A 341 12.41 -10.75 -14.10
N SER A 342 11.40 -11.31 -13.45
CA SER A 342 10.76 -12.56 -13.85
C SER A 342 9.29 -12.29 -14.14
N VAL A 343 8.85 -12.51 -15.37
CA VAL A 343 7.47 -12.28 -15.81
C VAL A 343 6.86 -13.61 -16.21
N LYS A 344 5.76 -13.99 -15.55
CA LYS A 344 5.08 -15.25 -15.83
C LYS A 344 4.15 -15.17 -17.05
N GLY A 345 3.48 -14.03 -17.22
CA GLY A 345 2.47 -13.83 -18.27
C GLY A 345 1.09 -14.37 -17.90
N LEU A 346 0.12 -14.18 -18.82
CA LEU A 346 -1.27 -14.60 -18.63
C LEU A 346 -1.71 -15.46 -19.81
N GLY A 347 -2.38 -16.58 -19.52
CA GLY A 347 -3.10 -17.37 -20.52
C GLY A 347 -4.31 -16.63 -21.08
N LYS A 348 -5.08 -17.27 -21.98
CA LYS A 348 -6.37 -16.72 -22.42
C LYS A 348 -7.37 -16.73 -21.27
N ASP A 349 -7.47 -17.84 -20.56
CA ASP A 349 -8.28 -17.97 -19.37
C ASP A 349 -7.44 -17.51 -18.19
N VAL A 350 -7.82 -16.36 -17.61
CA VAL A 350 -7.03 -15.67 -16.60
C VAL A 350 -7.52 -16.02 -15.22
N THR A 351 -6.63 -16.50 -14.37
CA THR A 351 -6.89 -16.75 -12.95
C THR A 351 -6.34 -15.62 -12.08
N ILE A 352 -6.83 -15.50 -10.84
CA ILE A 352 -6.29 -14.57 -9.87
C ILE A 352 -4.81 -14.86 -9.60
N ARG A 353 -4.45 -16.14 -9.49
CA ARG A 353 -3.08 -16.58 -9.28
C ARG A 353 -2.14 -16.17 -10.41
N ASP A 354 -2.60 -16.21 -11.65
CA ASP A 354 -1.83 -15.73 -12.80
C ASP A 354 -1.57 -14.23 -12.69
N ILE A 355 -2.58 -13.45 -12.31
CA ILE A 355 -2.46 -11.99 -12.13
C ILE A 355 -1.39 -11.67 -11.08
N VAL A 356 -1.53 -12.19 -9.86
CA VAL A 356 -0.61 -11.85 -8.76
C VAL A 356 0.80 -12.41 -8.97
N SER A 357 0.94 -13.48 -9.76
CA SER A 357 2.25 -14.03 -10.14
C SER A 357 2.91 -13.26 -11.28
N THR A 358 2.15 -12.48 -12.05
CA THR A 358 2.66 -11.69 -13.19
C THR A 358 2.93 -10.25 -12.79
N TYR A 359 2.05 -9.64 -11.98
CA TYR A 359 2.27 -8.34 -11.36
C TYR A 359 2.65 -8.53 -9.89
N VAL A 360 3.94 -8.55 -9.60
CA VAL A 360 4.50 -8.94 -8.27
C VAL A 360 4.78 -7.78 -7.33
N PHE A 361 4.59 -6.54 -7.78
CA PHE A 361 4.96 -5.35 -7.00
C PHE A 361 3.79 -4.86 -6.14
N PRO A 362 4.04 -4.46 -4.89
CA PRO A 362 3.03 -3.82 -4.03
C PRO A 362 2.91 -2.32 -4.35
N ASN A 363 2.76 -2.00 -5.64
CA ASN A 363 2.70 -0.63 -6.10
C ASN A 363 1.26 -0.12 -6.17
N THR A 364 1.07 1.13 -5.77
CA THR A 364 -0.17 1.90 -5.99
C THR A 364 -0.06 2.77 -7.26
N LEU A 365 -1.15 3.41 -7.67
CA LEU A 365 -1.20 4.19 -8.90
C LEU A 365 -1.25 5.69 -8.59
N LYS A 366 -0.33 6.46 -9.19
CA LYS A 366 -0.34 7.92 -9.17
C LYS A 366 -0.59 8.49 -10.56
N THR A 367 -1.26 9.64 -10.61
CA THR A 367 -1.45 10.43 -11.83
C THR A 367 -0.78 11.77 -11.65
N VAL A 368 0.14 12.10 -12.55
CA VAL A 368 0.87 13.36 -12.56
C VAL A 368 0.60 14.13 -13.85
N GLU A 369 0.83 15.44 -13.86
CA GLU A 369 0.78 16.25 -15.05
C GLU A 369 2.19 16.36 -15.65
N VAL A 370 2.34 16.06 -16.95
CA VAL A 370 3.63 16.13 -17.65
C VAL A 370 3.52 17.00 -18.89
N CYS A 371 4.55 17.81 -19.15
CA CYS A 371 4.74 18.46 -20.44
C CYS A 371 5.61 17.59 -21.36
N ARG A 372 5.71 18.00 -22.66
CA ARG A 372 6.49 17.27 -23.66
C ARG A 372 7.96 17.09 -23.26
N GLU A 373 8.56 18.11 -22.67
CA GLU A 373 9.97 18.12 -22.25
C GLU A 373 10.22 17.14 -21.10
N GLN A 374 9.32 17.10 -20.13
CA GLN A 374 9.37 16.16 -18.99
C GLN A 374 9.17 14.73 -19.49
N LEU A 375 8.17 14.51 -20.36
CA LEU A 375 7.94 13.21 -20.96
C LEU A 375 9.14 12.74 -21.79
N LYS A 376 9.74 13.64 -22.60
CA LYS A 376 10.95 13.31 -23.36
C LYS A 376 12.09 12.87 -22.43
N LYS A 377 12.35 13.58 -21.34
CA LYS A 377 13.40 13.20 -20.37
C LYS A 377 13.17 11.81 -19.80
N ALA A 378 11.93 11.47 -19.45
CA ALA A 378 11.59 10.14 -18.94
C ALA A 378 11.81 9.05 -20.02
N LEU A 379 11.41 9.32 -21.26
CA LEU A 379 11.62 8.40 -22.38
C LEU A 379 13.11 8.23 -22.72
N GLU A 380 13.90 9.30 -22.64
CA GLU A 380 15.37 9.21 -22.80
C GLU A 380 15.98 8.29 -21.73
N ARG A 381 15.47 8.32 -20.47
CA ARG A 381 15.89 7.37 -19.44
C ARG A 381 15.52 5.92 -19.82
N SER A 382 14.33 5.69 -20.37
CA SER A 382 13.97 4.36 -20.89
C SER A 382 14.89 3.96 -22.06
N ALA A 383 15.20 4.87 -22.97
CA ALA A 383 16.08 4.62 -24.12
C ALA A 383 17.54 4.26 -23.75
N GLU A 384 17.99 4.61 -22.54
CA GLU A 384 19.29 4.17 -22.00
C GLU A 384 19.37 2.64 -21.80
N TYR A 385 18.22 1.96 -21.77
CA TYR A 385 18.14 0.50 -21.66
C TYR A 385 18.85 -0.22 -22.81
N PHE A 386 18.90 0.40 -23.98
CA PHE A 386 19.44 -0.19 -25.19
C PHE A 386 20.90 0.22 -25.44
N VAL A 387 21.71 -0.75 -25.82
CA VAL A 387 23.05 -0.54 -26.38
C VAL A 387 23.21 -1.34 -27.68
N LEU A 388 24.08 -0.88 -28.58
CA LEU A 388 24.41 -1.60 -29.80
C LEU A 388 25.63 -2.48 -29.58
N GLU A 389 25.47 -3.80 -29.67
CA GLU A 389 26.54 -4.77 -29.57
C GLU A 389 26.46 -5.76 -30.73
N LYS A 390 27.59 -5.99 -31.38
CA LYS A 390 27.73 -6.96 -32.48
C LYS A 390 26.66 -6.84 -33.57
N GLY A 391 26.19 -5.62 -33.81
CA GLY A 391 25.20 -5.32 -34.83
C GLY A 391 23.74 -5.57 -34.44
N GLY A 392 23.48 -5.76 -33.15
CA GLY A 392 22.14 -5.93 -32.59
C GLY A 392 21.93 -5.14 -31.31
N LEU A 393 20.71 -5.19 -30.76
CA LEU A 393 20.39 -4.59 -29.47
C LEU A 393 20.80 -5.51 -28.31
N ALA A 394 21.41 -4.92 -27.30
CA ALA A 394 21.67 -5.55 -25.99
C ALA A 394 21.16 -4.63 -24.86
N VAL A 395 21.05 -5.18 -23.65
CA VAL A 395 20.68 -4.43 -22.46
C VAL A 395 21.89 -3.69 -21.92
N SER A 396 21.74 -2.43 -21.62
CA SER A 396 22.78 -1.58 -21.03
C SER A 396 23.22 -2.10 -19.65
N GLU A 397 24.50 -2.05 -19.38
CA GLU A 397 25.10 -2.52 -18.14
C GLU A 397 24.54 -1.83 -16.89
N CYS A 398 24.10 -0.56 -17.00
CA CYS A 398 23.48 0.18 -15.90
C CYS A 398 22.11 -0.38 -15.46
N PHE A 399 21.49 -1.25 -16.26
CA PHE A 399 20.29 -2.00 -15.88
C PHE A 399 20.60 -3.46 -15.45
N LEU A 400 21.85 -3.87 -15.53
CA LEU A 400 22.27 -5.23 -15.19
C LEU A 400 23.14 -5.28 -13.92
N LYS A 401 23.76 -4.16 -13.54
CA LYS A 401 24.70 -4.08 -12.41
C LYS A 401 24.28 -3.00 -11.39
N PRO A 402 24.51 -3.23 -10.06
CA PRO A 402 25.10 -4.43 -9.44
C PRO A 402 24.16 -5.64 -9.43
N ILE A 403 22.87 -5.46 -9.72
CA ILE A 403 21.85 -6.50 -9.87
C ILE A 403 21.00 -6.21 -11.10
N GLU A 404 20.35 -7.24 -11.67
CA GLU A 404 19.40 -7.05 -12.77
C GLU A 404 18.20 -6.20 -12.34
N GLN A 405 17.89 -5.19 -13.13
CA GLN A 405 16.84 -4.19 -12.84
C GLN A 405 15.98 -3.91 -14.08
N HIS A 406 15.52 -4.97 -14.75
CA HIS A 406 14.60 -4.82 -15.90
C HIS A 406 13.33 -4.04 -15.51
N PHE A 407 12.92 -4.08 -14.24
CA PHE A 407 11.82 -3.29 -13.68
C PHE A 407 12.06 -1.76 -13.71
N ASN A 408 13.26 -1.30 -14.03
CA ASN A 408 13.56 0.11 -14.24
C ASN A 408 13.38 0.56 -15.71
N TYR A 409 12.93 -0.32 -16.62
CA TYR A 409 12.50 0.05 -17.95
C TYR A 409 10.97 0.25 -17.98
N ASP A 410 10.51 1.43 -18.44
CA ASP A 410 9.10 1.76 -18.53
C ASP A 410 8.55 1.56 -19.95
N TYR A 411 7.44 0.81 -20.02
CA TYR A 411 6.60 0.67 -21.21
C TYR A 411 5.52 1.73 -21.18
N ILE A 412 5.39 2.52 -22.24
CA ILE A 412 4.41 3.59 -22.34
C ILE A 412 3.25 3.19 -23.24
N SER A 413 2.05 3.72 -22.94
CA SER A 413 0.85 3.64 -23.80
C SER A 413 0.14 4.99 -23.84
N GLY A 414 -0.58 5.24 -24.96
CA GLY A 414 -1.30 6.49 -25.20
C GLY A 414 -0.52 7.53 -26.00
N VAL A 415 0.81 7.32 -26.21
CA VAL A 415 1.64 8.08 -27.14
C VAL A 415 2.47 7.14 -28.00
N GLU A 416 2.66 7.49 -29.28
CA GLU A 416 3.56 6.80 -30.20
C GLU A 416 4.95 7.44 -30.09
N VAL A 417 5.96 6.64 -29.74
CA VAL A 417 7.34 7.09 -29.53
C VAL A 417 8.25 6.49 -30.60
N THR A 418 9.18 7.27 -31.11
CA THR A 418 10.27 6.76 -31.95
C THR A 418 11.61 7.09 -31.30
N GLU A 419 12.41 6.05 -31.08
CA GLU A 419 13.77 6.13 -30.55
C GLU A 419 14.79 5.69 -31.60
N ASP A 420 15.87 6.45 -31.79
CA ASP A 420 16.99 6.08 -32.61
C ASP A 420 18.21 5.79 -31.73
N ILE A 421 18.52 4.53 -31.54
CA ILE A 421 19.56 4.06 -30.61
C ILE A 421 20.97 4.31 -31.15
N ARG A 422 21.11 4.63 -32.43
CA ARG A 422 22.39 5.06 -33.06
C ARG A 422 22.84 6.43 -32.57
N ARG A 423 21.91 7.22 -32.02
CA ARG A 423 22.18 8.56 -31.48
C ARG A 423 22.76 8.46 -30.04
N PRO A 424 23.45 9.53 -29.60
CA PRO A 424 23.95 9.60 -28.22
C PRO A 424 22.84 9.47 -27.19
N ILE A 425 23.17 8.91 -26.03
CA ILE A 425 22.29 8.90 -24.85
C ILE A 425 21.85 10.34 -24.54
N GLY A 426 20.56 10.53 -24.25
CA GLY A 426 19.93 11.83 -23.99
C GLY A 426 19.43 12.54 -25.26
N ASP A 427 19.63 11.98 -26.46
CA ASP A 427 19.12 12.49 -27.74
C ASP A 427 18.56 11.39 -28.65
N ARG A 428 18.06 10.31 -28.05
CA ARG A 428 17.54 9.14 -28.76
C ARG A 428 16.07 9.25 -29.12
N VAL A 429 15.29 9.99 -28.32
CA VAL A 429 13.84 10.20 -28.56
C VAL A 429 13.67 11.25 -29.66
N VAL A 430 13.34 10.78 -30.88
CA VAL A 430 13.25 11.63 -32.07
C VAL A 430 11.84 12.08 -32.41
N SER A 431 10.80 11.38 -31.92
CA SER A 431 9.39 11.73 -32.12
C SER A 431 8.53 11.25 -30.95
N ILE A 432 7.59 12.09 -30.54
CA ILE A 432 6.54 11.77 -29.59
C ILE A 432 5.23 12.24 -30.19
N LYS A 433 4.31 11.30 -30.52
CA LYS A 433 3.01 11.64 -31.11
C LYS A 433 1.88 11.30 -30.14
N TYR A 434 0.98 12.24 -29.97
CA TYR A 434 -0.26 12.04 -29.24
C TYR A 434 -1.43 12.12 -30.22
N ARG A 435 -2.25 11.09 -30.28
CA ARG A 435 -3.37 10.96 -31.25
C ARG A 435 -2.93 11.20 -32.69
N GLY A 436 -1.81 10.59 -33.07
CA GLY A 436 -1.26 10.63 -34.43
C GLY A 436 -0.57 11.94 -34.84
N LYS A 437 -0.44 12.94 -33.96
CA LYS A 437 0.23 14.22 -34.22
C LYS A 437 1.39 14.42 -33.26
N GLU A 438 2.48 15.04 -33.76
CA GLU A 438 3.60 15.45 -32.90
C GLU A 438 3.06 16.21 -31.68
N LEU A 439 3.54 15.83 -30.51
CA LEU A 439 3.16 16.48 -29.25
C LEU A 439 3.79 17.87 -29.20
N PRO A 440 2.98 18.95 -29.21
CA PRO A 440 3.51 20.30 -29.19
C PRO A 440 4.25 20.64 -27.90
N GLU A 441 5.23 21.55 -27.99
CA GLU A 441 5.82 22.16 -26.78
C GLU A 441 4.73 22.85 -25.95
N GLY A 442 4.84 22.72 -24.63
CA GLY A 442 3.87 23.29 -23.68
C GLY A 442 2.53 22.55 -23.58
N LYS A 443 2.22 21.57 -24.45
CA LYS A 443 1.06 20.70 -24.26
C LYS A 443 1.27 19.84 -23.02
N ARG A 444 0.30 19.88 -22.11
CA ARG A 444 0.26 19.07 -20.91
C ARG A 444 -0.65 17.87 -21.10
N LEU A 445 -0.23 16.74 -20.58
CA LEU A 445 -0.96 15.49 -20.54
C LEU A 445 -0.97 14.97 -19.11
N THR A 446 -1.99 14.18 -18.76
CA THR A 446 -2.00 13.41 -17.52
C THR A 446 -1.36 12.05 -17.77
N LEU A 447 -0.38 11.70 -16.94
CA LEU A 447 0.34 10.43 -16.97
C LEU A 447 0.03 9.64 -15.70
N CYS A 448 -0.49 8.42 -15.84
CA CYS A 448 -0.55 7.49 -14.71
C CYS A 448 0.64 6.54 -14.72
N LEU A 449 1.19 6.30 -13.52
CA LEU A 449 2.36 5.47 -13.29
C LEU A 449 2.34 4.95 -11.84
N ASN A 450 3.17 3.96 -11.53
CA ASN A 450 3.23 3.45 -10.17
C ASN A 450 3.88 4.45 -9.19
N ASN A 451 3.53 4.34 -7.91
CA ASN A 451 4.03 5.22 -6.84
C ASN A 451 5.57 5.20 -6.74
N TYR A 452 6.21 4.05 -6.90
CA TYR A 452 7.68 3.93 -6.91
C TYR A 452 8.29 4.81 -8.00
N ARG A 453 7.76 4.76 -9.22
CA ARG A 453 8.24 5.57 -10.34
C ARG A 453 7.99 7.06 -10.12
N ALA A 454 6.84 7.42 -9.56
CA ALA A 454 6.49 8.82 -9.27
C ALA A 454 7.47 9.50 -8.29
N THR A 455 8.19 8.74 -7.45
CA THR A 455 9.25 9.28 -6.60
C THR A 455 10.57 9.55 -7.34
N GLY A 456 10.63 9.32 -8.64
CA GLY A 456 11.85 9.45 -9.44
C GLY A 456 12.76 8.23 -9.38
N ALA A 457 12.32 7.14 -8.74
CA ALA A 457 13.10 5.93 -8.58
C ALA A 457 13.45 5.30 -9.93
N GLY A 458 14.59 4.59 -9.99
CA GLY A 458 15.11 3.98 -11.21
C GLY A 458 15.73 4.97 -12.21
N GLY A 459 16.02 6.21 -11.75
CA GLY A 459 16.63 7.24 -12.58
C GLY A 459 15.65 8.14 -13.33
N TYR A 460 14.36 8.13 -12.95
CA TYR A 460 13.32 8.97 -13.54
C TYR A 460 13.07 10.24 -12.70
N ASP A 461 14.15 10.91 -12.29
CA ASP A 461 14.11 12.07 -11.40
C ASP A 461 13.15 13.18 -11.86
N VAL A 462 12.91 13.28 -13.17
CA VAL A 462 11.98 14.25 -13.77
C VAL A 462 10.56 14.15 -13.23
N TYR A 463 10.12 12.97 -12.77
CA TYR A 463 8.77 12.80 -12.24
C TYR A 463 8.57 13.44 -10.86
N ARG A 464 9.65 13.70 -10.10
CA ARG A 464 9.58 14.46 -8.84
C ARG A 464 9.12 15.91 -9.04
N GLU A 465 9.36 16.45 -10.23
CA GLU A 465 9.02 17.83 -10.58
C GLU A 465 7.62 17.95 -11.20
N CYS A 466 6.95 16.81 -11.44
CA CYS A 466 5.66 16.77 -12.09
C CYS A 466 4.54 16.94 -11.05
N PRO A 467 3.60 17.89 -11.24
CA PRO A 467 2.49 18.09 -10.32
C PRO A 467 1.67 16.81 -10.15
N LEU A 468 1.45 16.39 -8.91
CA LEU A 468 0.55 15.30 -8.57
C LEU A 468 -0.89 15.76 -8.79
N ILE A 469 -1.65 15.01 -9.59
CA ILE A 469 -3.07 15.27 -9.87
C ILE A 469 -3.96 14.39 -9.01
N ARG A 470 -3.58 13.11 -8.89
CA ARG A 470 -4.36 12.12 -8.14
C ARG A 470 -3.46 10.99 -7.67
N GLU A 471 -3.74 10.52 -6.47
CA GLU A 471 -3.23 9.27 -5.94
C GLU A 471 -4.39 8.28 -5.78
N GLN A 472 -4.15 7.02 -6.13
CA GLN A 472 -5.07 5.92 -5.92
C GLN A 472 -4.34 4.87 -5.10
N PRO A 473 -4.70 4.70 -3.84
CA PRO A 473 -3.95 3.87 -2.90
C PRO A 473 -4.14 2.37 -3.12
N THR A 474 -5.14 1.96 -3.93
CA THR A 474 -5.34 0.56 -4.28
C THR A 474 -4.14 -0.01 -5.02
N GLU A 475 -3.63 -1.15 -4.60
CA GLU A 475 -2.53 -1.84 -5.30
C GLU A 475 -2.92 -2.15 -6.75
N ILE A 476 -1.96 -1.98 -7.67
CA ILE A 476 -2.19 -2.22 -9.11
C ILE A 476 -2.60 -3.67 -9.38
N ALA A 477 -2.06 -4.64 -8.63
CA ALA A 477 -2.48 -6.04 -8.73
C ALA A 477 -3.99 -6.20 -8.49
N GLU A 478 -4.55 -5.50 -7.51
CA GLU A 478 -5.99 -5.52 -7.22
C GLU A 478 -6.81 -4.78 -8.27
N LEU A 479 -6.28 -3.67 -8.83
CA LEU A 479 -6.90 -3.00 -9.98
C LEU A 479 -7.00 -3.95 -11.18
N ILE A 480 -5.98 -4.77 -11.44
CA ILE A 480 -5.99 -5.78 -12.51
C ILE A 480 -7.05 -6.85 -12.22
N ILE A 481 -7.11 -7.36 -10.98
CA ILE A 481 -8.12 -8.34 -10.57
C ILE A 481 -9.53 -7.77 -10.79
N ALA A 482 -9.79 -6.58 -10.29
CA ALA A 482 -11.10 -5.92 -10.41
C ALA A 482 -11.46 -5.64 -11.87
N TYR A 483 -10.49 -5.27 -12.70
CA TYR A 483 -10.67 -5.06 -14.13
C TYR A 483 -11.09 -6.35 -14.83
N VAL A 484 -10.34 -7.44 -14.63
CA VAL A 484 -10.61 -8.75 -15.25
C VAL A 484 -11.95 -9.30 -14.78
N ASP A 485 -12.26 -9.22 -13.50
CA ASP A 485 -13.52 -9.69 -12.92
C ASP A 485 -14.74 -8.94 -13.44
N ARG A 486 -14.60 -7.63 -13.71
CA ARG A 486 -15.68 -6.78 -14.22
C ARG A 486 -15.93 -6.99 -15.72
N HIS A 487 -14.87 -7.00 -16.52
CA HIS A 487 -14.98 -7.05 -17.99
C HIS A 487 -15.22 -8.45 -18.54
N ARG A 488 -14.71 -9.48 -17.88
CA ARG A 488 -14.85 -10.91 -18.26
C ARG A 488 -14.21 -11.25 -19.59
N ASP A 489 -14.69 -10.69 -20.71
CA ASP A 489 -14.14 -10.85 -22.05
C ASP A 489 -13.37 -9.59 -22.42
N ILE A 490 -12.07 -9.72 -22.59
CA ILE A 490 -11.15 -8.58 -22.70
C ILE A 490 -10.44 -8.62 -24.05
N THR A 491 -10.55 -7.54 -24.79
CA THR A 491 -9.71 -7.26 -25.96
C THR A 491 -8.47 -6.50 -25.50
N VAL A 492 -7.31 -7.11 -25.70
CA VAL A 492 -6.01 -6.54 -25.32
C VAL A 492 -5.58 -5.49 -26.34
N ASP A 493 -5.09 -4.35 -25.88
CA ASP A 493 -4.44 -3.36 -26.74
C ASP A 493 -3.17 -3.95 -27.39
N LYS A 494 -3.19 -4.05 -28.72
CA LYS A 494 -2.08 -4.59 -29.55
C LYS A 494 -1.28 -3.49 -30.23
N THR A 495 -1.50 -2.23 -29.85
CA THR A 495 -0.79 -1.07 -30.43
C THR A 495 0.70 -1.16 -30.13
N LYS A 496 1.52 -0.96 -31.15
CA LYS A 496 2.96 -0.81 -31.00
C LYS A 496 3.26 0.67 -30.68
N TRP A 497 3.34 0.99 -29.39
CA TRP A 497 3.55 2.34 -28.89
C TRP A 497 4.98 2.86 -29.10
N LEU A 498 5.97 1.96 -29.19
CA LEU A 498 7.37 2.29 -29.37
C LEU A 498 7.90 1.73 -30.68
N ASN A 499 8.61 2.57 -31.44
CA ASN A 499 9.39 2.21 -32.61
C ASN A 499 10.87 2.47 -32.32
N VAL A 500 11.68 1.41 -32.30
CA VAL A 500 13.14 1.45 -32.04
C VAL A 500 13.88 1.31 -33.37
N ILE A 501 14.72 2.30 -33.68
CA ILE A 501 15.62 2.33 -34.85
C ILE A 501 17.04 2.01 -34.36
N TYR A 502 17.69 0.97 -34.96
CA TYR A 502 19.01 0.52 -34.55
C TYR A 502 19.82 -0.10 -35.69
#